data_e8f56f49c491b4f1deffd53533dc732e
#
_entry.id   e8f56f49c491b4f1deffd53533dc732e
#
_cell.length_a   1.000
_cell.length_b   1.000
_cell.length_c   1.000
_cell.angle_alpha   90.00
_cell.angle_beta   90.00
_cell.angle_gamma   90.00
#
_symmetry.space_group_name_H-M   'P 1'
#
loop_
_entity.id
_entity.type
_entity.pdbx_description
1 polymer ?
#
loop_
_entity_poly.entity_id
_entity_poly.type
_entity_poly.pdbx_seq_one_letter_code
_entity_poly.pdbx_strand_id
1 'polypeptide(L)' 'METSPESIPIALGQEDDGRWWADIDCMPGVMAYGPTREAAISAVRALALRVAADLIDHGENVPPQLEKLFSAA' A
#
# COMPACT_ATOMS: atom_id res chain seq x y z
N MET A 1 3.85 18.09 -2.48
CA MET A 1 3.87 17.57 -1.10
C MET A 1 4.93 16.50 -0.98
N GLU A 2 5.76 16.60 0.03
CA GLU A 2 6.81 15.61 0.22
C GLU A 2 6.32 14.40 0.97
N THR A 3 6.85 13.24 0.56
CA THR A 3 6.59 11.98 1.27
C THR A 3 7.62 11.85 2.39
N SER A 4 7.14 11.62 3.60
CA SER A 4 8.02 11.36 4.74
C SER A 4 8.85 10.09 4.49
N PRO A 5 10.13 10.04 4.95
CA PRO A 5 10.93 8.82 4.82
C PRO A 5 10.30 7.60 5.48
N GLU A 6 9.44 7.81 6.48
CA GLU A 6 8.74 6.72 7.16
C GLU A 6 7.44 6.33 6.45
N SER A 7 7.01 7.11 5.47
CA SER A 7 5.78 6.82 4.73
C SER A 7 6.00 5.76 3.67
N ILE A 8 4.93 5.07 3.34
CA ILE A 8 4.91 4.14 2.21
C ILE A 8 4.33 4.88 1.02
N PRO A 9 5.13 5.12 -0.04
CA PRO A 9 4.63 5.82 -1.21
C PRO A 9 3.56 5.01 -1.95
N ILE A 10 2.53 5.71 -2.41
CA ILE A 10 1.49 5.13 -3.25
C ILE A 10 1.57 5.81 -4.61
N ALA A 11 1.85 5.04 -5.65
CA ALA A 11 1.80 5.53 -7.02
C ALA A 11 0.34 5.54 -7.49
N LEU A 12 -0.04 6.57 -8.21
CA LEU A 12 -1.42 6.76 -8.65
C LEU A 12 -1.47 7.10 -10.13
N GLY A 13 -2.50 6.64 -10.78
CA GLY A 13 -2.77 7.00 -12.16
C GLY A 13 -4.23 6.78 -12.49
N GLN A 14 -4.64 7.30 -13.64
CA GLN A 14 -6.01 7.18 -14.10
C GLN A 14 -6.04 6.50 -15.46
N GLU A 15 -6.94 5.54 -15.61
CA GLU A 15 -7.16 4.86 -16.89
C GLU A 15 -7.99 5.71 -17.81
N ASP A 16 -7.96 5.39 -19.11
CA ASP A 16 -8.72 6.11 -20.11
C ASP A 16 -10.23 6.09 -19.85
N ASP A 17 -10.72 5.05 -19.17
CA ASP A 17 -12.13 4.93 -18.82
C ASP A 17 -12.52 5.66 -17.55
N GLY A 18 -11.58 6.38 -16.94
CA GLY A 18 -11.83 7.19 -15.75
C GLY A 18 -11.54 6.49 -14.43
N ARG A 19 -11.33 5.18 -14.43
CA ARG A 19 -10.96 4.48 -13.20
C ARG A 19 -9.56 4.91 -12.73
N TRP A 20 -9.38 4.91 -11.43
CA TRP A 20 -8.07 5.18 -10.83
C TRP A 20 -7.42 3.89 -10.40
N TRP A 21 -6.10 3.83 -10.51
CA TRP A 21 -5.31 2.74 -9.94
C TRP A 21 -4.36 3.32 -8.89
N ALA A 22 -4.04 2.48 -7.90
CA ALA A 22 -3.06 2.79 -6.86
C ALA A 22 -2.16 1.58 -6.69
N ASP A 23 -0.86 1.82 -6.57
CA ASP A 23 0.14 0.76 -6.52
C ASP A 23 1.15 1.06 -5.43
N ILE A 24 1.58 0.03 -4.71
CA ILE A 24 2.59 0.16 -3.66
C ILE A 24 3.86 -0.56 -4.12
N ASP A 25 4.84 0.22 -4.55
CA ASP A 25 6.10 -0.30 -5.11
C ASP A 25 6.84 -1.24 -4.18
N CYS A 26 6.88 -0.93 -2.88
CA CYS A 26 7.62 -1.75 -1.93
C CYS A 26 6.89 -3.06 -1.60
N MET A 27 5.70 -3.26 -2.14
CA MET A 27 4.93 -4.50 -1.99
C MET A 27 4.48 -4.96 -3.37
N PRO A 28 5.34 -5.67 -4.13
CA PRO A 28 5.00 -6.11 -5.48
C PRO A 28 3.68 -6.89 -5.52
N GLY A 29 2.83 -6.54 -6.47
CA GLY A 29 1.52 -7.17 -6.61
C GLY A 29 0.41 -6.53 -5.79
N VAL A 30 0.76 -5.58 -4.91
CA VAL A 30 -0.25 -4.87 -4.11
C VAL A 30 -0.69 -3.64 -4.88
N MET A 31 -1.82 -3.76 -5.54
CA MET A 31 -2.39 -2.75 -6.41
C MET A 31 -3.91 -2.83 -6.34
N ALA A 32 -4.59 -1.72 -6.50
CA ALA A 32 -6.05 -1.68 -6.44
C ALA A 32 -6.59 -0.60 -7.37
N TYR A 33 -7.86 -0.73 -7.73
CA TYR A 33 -8.59 0.22 -8.54
C TYR A 33 -9.72 0.83 -7.74
N GLY A 34 -10.17 1.99 -8.17
CA GLY A 34 -11.34 2.63 -7.61
C GLY A 34 -11.96 3.64 -8.58
N PRO A 35 -13.22 4.00 -8.38
CA PRO A 35 -13.88 4.99 -9.24
C PRO A 35 -13.36 6.41 -9.03
N THR A 36 -12.72 6.67 -7.89
CA THR A 36 -12.10 7.97 -7.59
C THR A 36 -10.69 7.73 -7.09
N ARG A 37 -9.90 8.79 -7.07
CA ARG A 37 -8.56 8.77 -6.52
C ARG A 37 -8.57 8.28 -5.06
N GLU A 38 -9.46 8.83 -4.25
CA GLU A 38 -9.59 8.48 -2.83
C GLU A 38 -10.02 7.03 -2.64
N ALA A 39 -10.91 6.54 -3.49
CA ALA A 39 -11.36 5.15 -3.43
C ALA A 39 -10.20 4.18 -3.74
N ALA A 40 -9.38 4.49 -4.74
CA ALA A 40 -8.21 3.67 -5.08
C ALA A 40 -7.19 3.67 -3.94
N ILE A 41 -6.95 4.82 -3.32
CA ILE A 41 -6.04 4.94 -2.18
C ILE A 41 -6.54 4.08 -1.01
N SER A 42 -7.81 4.20 -0.68
CA SER A 42 -8.41 3.41 0.42
C SER A 42 -8.31 1.92 0.14
N ALA A 43 -8.61 1.52 -1.09
CA ALA A 43 -8.57 0.12 -1.49
C ALA A 43 -7.16 -0.47 -1.39
N VAL A 44 -6.15 0.25 -1.90
CA VAL A 44 -4.77 -0.26 -1.86
C VAL A 44 -4.21 -0.27 -0.44
N ARG A 45 -4.58 0.69 0.40
CA ARG A 45 -4.18 0.70 1.80
C ARG A 45 -4.73 -0.52 2.53
N ALA A 46 -6.01 -0.81 2.34
CA ALA A 46 -6.63 -1.98 2.97
C ALA A 46 -5.99 -3.27 2.48
N LEU A 47 -5.73 -3.38 1.17
CA LEU A 47 -5.08 -4.54 0.60
C LEU A 47 -3.67 -4.72 1.18
N ALA A 48 -2.89 -3.64 1.26
CA ALA A 48 -1.54 -3.68 1.81
C ALA A 48 -1.52 -4.20 3.24
N LEU A 49 -2.45 -3.74 4.06
CA LEU A 49 -2.52 -4.17 5.46
C LEU A 49 -2.94 -5.63 5.58
N ARG A 50 -3.84 -6.10 4.72
CA ARG A 50 -4.21 -7.52 4.71
C ARG A 50 -3.05 -8.40 4.28
N VAL A 51 -2.32 -7.99 3.24
CA VAL A 51 -1.14 -8.74 2.77
C VAL A 51 -0.05 -8.75 3.83
N ALA A 52 0.20 -7.61 4.48
CA ALA A 52 1.18 -7.53 5.56
C ALA A 52 0.82 -8.45 6.72
N ALA A 53 -0.45 -8.44 7.12
CA ALA A 53 -0.91 -9.34 8.19
C ALA A 53 -0.69 -10.81 7.82
N ASP A 54 -0.98 -11.17 6.58
CA ASP A 54 -0.78 -12.52 6.10
C ASP A 54 0.69 -12.93 6.12
N LEU A 55 1.57 -12.03 5.68
CA LEU A 55 3.02 -12.28 5.73
C LEU A 55 3.49 -12.53 7.17
N ILE A 56 3.05 -11.70 8.10
CA ILE A 56 3.42 -11.85 9.51
C ILE A 56 2.92 -13.18 10.06
N ASP A 57 1.68 -13.53 9.75
CA ASP A 57 1.08 -14.80 10.21
C ASP A 57 1.84 -16.03 9.72
N HIS A 58 2.46 -15.93 8.55
CA HIS A 58 3.24 -17.02 7.96
C HIS A 58 4.74 -16.93 8.28
N GLY A 59 5.13 -16.00 9.14
CA GLY A 59 6.53 -15.82 9.52
C GLY A 59 7.42 -15.26 8.41
N GLU A 60 6.82 -14.61 7.42
CA GLU A 60 7.54 -14.00 6.32
C GLU A 60 7.86 -12.54 6.60
N ASN A 61 8.87 -12.02 5.90
CA ASN A 61 9.29 -10.66 6.09
C ASN A 61 8.31 -9.68 5.47
N VAL A 62 8.07 -8.58 6.16
CA VAL A 62 7.33 -7.43 5.62
C VAL A 62 8.32 -6.34 5.19
N PRO A 63 7.88 -5.41 4.34
CA PRO A 63 8.74 -4.29 3.95
C PRO A 63 9.25 -3.52 5.18
N PRO A 64 10.49 -3.02 5.14
CA PRO A 64 11.05 -2.26 6.28
C PRO A 64 10.19 -1.09 6.72
N GLN A 65 9.47 -0.45 5.79
CA GLN A 65 8.59 0.67 6.11
C GLN A 65 7.45 0.25 7.05
N LEU A 66 6.95 -0.98 6.89
CA LEU A 66 5.92 -1.51 7.76
C LEU A 66 6.49 -1.98 9.09
N GLU A 67 7.68 -2.60 9.05
CA GLU A 67 8.37 -3.03 10.27
C GLU A 67 8.56 -1.86 11.23
N LYS A 68 8.88 -0.68 10.71
CA LYS A 68 9.15 0.52 11.52
C LYS A 68 7.93 1.05 12.26
N LEU A 69 6.73 0.61 11.91
CA LEU A 69 5.52 1.04 12.60
C LEU A 69 5.43 0.42 14.00
N PHE A 70 6.17 -0.63 14.24
CA PHE A 70 6.09 -1.39 15.50
C PHE A 70 7.43 -1.42 16.18
N SER A 71 7.39 -1.28 17.50
CA SER A 71 8.60 -1.45 18.31
C SER A 71 8.25 -2.18 19.60
N ALA A 72 9.10 -3.10 19.96
CA ALA A 72 8.97 -3.80 21.25
C ALA A 72 9.65 -2.96 22.33
N ALA A 73 8.93 -2.70 23.39
CA ALA A 73 9.46 -1.94 24.51
C ALA A 73 10.29 -2.84 25.43
#